data_3ae5b80c5e6643f0856e93383ad69ae2
#
_entry.id   3ae5b80c5e6643f0856e93383ad69ae2
#
_cell.length_a   1.000
_cell.length_b   1.000
_cell.length_c   1.000
_cell.angle_alpha   90.00
_cell.angle_beta   90.00
_cell.angle_gamma   90.00
#
_symmetry.space_group_name_H-M   'P 1'
#
loop_
_entity.id
_entity.type
_entity.pdbx_description
1 polymer ?
#
loop_
_entity_poly.entity_id
_entity_poly.type
_entity_poly.pdbx_seq_one_letter_code
_entity_poly.pdbx_strand_id
1 'polypeptide(L)'
;IKFATTGSAVNEFSVTNAATSNSHAISVTGGDTNIDMTLTPKGTGRVTFNGGGKIQQVAEKVTIAATGTTGVTNFDVITQSVLYHTTAAAGNFTVNVRGDGSTTLNNIMDTGESITIAFLVTNTGTPYYQSAFTIDGSSVTPEYSGGTAPSSGNANSIDTYSYTIIKTGSAAFTV
;
A
#
# COMPACT_ATOMS: atom_id res chain seq x y z
N ILE A 1 21.95 13.43 -17.58
CA ILE A 1 20.53 13.16 -17.90
C ILE A 1 20.48 12.50 -19.27
N LYS A 2 19.78 11.38 -19.39
CA LYS A 2 19.56 10.71 -20.68
C LYS A 2 18.11 10.97 -21.10
N PHE A 3 17.90 11.68 -22.19
CA PHE A 3 16.60 11.83 -22.80
C PHE A 3 16.48 10.81 -23.95
N ALA A 4 15.43 9.97 -23.90
CA ALA A 4 15.07 9.14 -25.04
C ALA A 4 14.12 9.93 -25.93
N THR A 5 14.30 9.83 -27.25
CA THR A 5 13.41 10.47 -28.24
C THR A 5 12.39 9.45 -28.70
N THR A 6 11.14 9.89 -28.83
CA THR A 6 10.05 9.15 -29.45
C THR A 6 9.65 9.85 -30.74
N GLY A 7 9.59 9.12 -31.86
CA GLY A 7 9.13 9.68 -33.13
C GLY A 7 7.69 10.18 -32.99
N SER A 8 7.41 11.37 -33.56
CA SER A 8 6.09 12.02 -33.53
C SER A 8 5.58 12.33 -32.09
N ALA A 9 6.49 12.57 -31.12
CA ALA A 9 6.12 13.00 -29.79
C ALA A 9 5.41 14.37 -29.85
N VAL A 10 4.24 14.45 -29.19
CA VAL A 10 3.45 15.68 -29.08
C VAL A 10 3.38 16.20 -27.65
N ASN A 11 3.87 15.39 -26.69
CA ASN A 11 3.88 15.68 -25.26
C ASN A 11 5.32 15.85 -24.76
N GLU A 12 5.51 16.78 -23.84
CA GLU A 12 6.83 17.20 -23.38
C GLU A 12 6.90 17.22 -21.85
N PHE A 13 8.11 16.99 -21.34
CA PHE A 13 8.45 17.24 -19.95
C PHE A 13 9.07 18.63 -19.83
N SER A 14 8.50 19.47 -18.98
CA SER A 14 8.93 20.86 -18.78
C SER A 14 9.48 21.09 -17.38
N VAL A 15 10.61 21.77 -17.30
CA VAL A 15 11.18 22.28 -16.04
C VAL A 15 11.28 23.80 -16.14
N THR A 16 10.56 24.51 -15.29
CA THR A 16 10.46 25.97 -15.34
C THR A 16 11.09 26.61 -14.11
N ASN A 17 11.98 27.57 -14.34
CA ASN A 17 12.51 28.43 -13.30
C ASN A 17 11.45 29.45 -12.86
N ALA A 18 11.65 30.02 -11.66
CA ALA A 18 10.76 31.04 -11.12
C ALA A 18 11.51 32.30 -10.68
N ALA A 19 10.86 33.45 -10.77
CA ALA A 19 11.32 34.67 -10.12
C ALA A 19 11.16 34.58 -8.60
N THR A 20 11.78 35.52 -7.88
CA THR A 20 11.67 35.61 -6.43
C THR A 20 10.21 35.53 -5.97
N SER A 21 9.96 34.74 -4.93
CA SER A 21 8.63 34.49 -4.34
C SER A 21 7.67 33.62 -5.17
N ASN A 22 8.11 33.07 -6.30
CA ASN A 22 7.33 32.11 -7.09
C ASN A 22 7.92 30.70 -6.98
N SER A 23 7.11 29.68 -7.26
CA SER A 23 7.52 28.27 -7.23
C SER A 23 8.10 27.82 -8.57
N HIS A 24 9.18 27.04 -8.52
CA HIS A 24 9.65 26.28 -9.70
C HIS A 24 8.64 25.18 -10.02
N ALA A 25 8.52 24.82 -11.27
CA ALA A 25 7.61 23.77 -11.69
C ALA A 25 8.33 22.64 -12.45
N ILE A 26 7.88 21.42 -12.21
CA ILE A 26 8.11 20.24 -13.04
C ILE A 26 6.75 19.83 -13.56
N SER A 27 6.55 19.86 -14.86
CA SER A 27 5.24 19.63 -15.49
C SER A 27 5.34 18.83 -16.77
N VAL A 28 4.23 18.30 -17.21
CA VAL A 28 4.04 17.74 -18.55
C VAL A 28 3.11 18.66 -19.34
N THR A 29 3.40 18.82 -20.61
CA THR A 29 2.64 19.68 -21.53
C THR A 29 2.66 19.05 -22.92
N GLY A 30 1.75 19.47 -23.81
CA GLY A 30 1.70 18.92 -25.16
C GLY A 30 0.38 19.09 -25.87
N GLY A 31 0.19 18.31 -26.92
CA GLY A 31 -1.00 18.36 -27.79
C GLY A 31 -2.20 17.57 -27.24
N ASP A 32 -2.00 16.62 -26.32
CA ASP A 32 -3.09 15.82 -25.76
C ASP A 32 -3.84 16.60 -24.67
N THR A 33 -5.13 16.31 -24.52
CA THR A 33 -5.99 16.97 -23.51
C THR A 33 -5.62 16.56 -22.07
N ASN A 34 -5.21 15.30 -21.86
CA ASN A 34 -4.81 14.76 -20.57
C ASN A 34 -3.47 14.04 -20.71
N ILE A 35 -2.51 14.39 -19.88
CA ILE A 35 -1.14 13.85 -19.92
C ILE A 35 -0.74 13.48 -18.50
N ASP A 36 -0.46 12.19 -18.27
CA ASP A 36 0.02 11.69 -16.99
C ASP A 36 1.53 11.88 -16.85
N MET A 37 1.98 12.21 -15.64
CA MET A 37 3.39 12.22 -15.28
C MET A 37 3.72 11.03 -14.40
N THR A 38 4.61 10.14 -14.86
CA THR A 38 5.04 8.96 -14.10
C THR A 38 6.45 9.15 -13.55
N LEU A 39 6.61 8.95 -12.23
CA LEU A 39 7.91 8.89 -11.56
C LEU A 39 8.14 7.43 -11.14
N THR A 40 9.05 6.73 -11.82
CA THR A 40 9.30 5.30 -11.60
C THR A 40 10.69 5.07 -11.02
N PRO A 41 10.83 4.78 -9.73
CA PRO A 41 12.09 4.32 -9.14
C PRO A 41 12.52 2.97 -9.72
N LYS A 42 13.78 2.63 -9.57
CA LYS A 42 14.32 1.32 -9.97
C LYS A 42 14.31 0.35 -8.78
N GLY A 43 13.84 -0.89 -9.00
CA GLY A 43 13.80 -1.95 -7.98
C GLY A 43 12.91 -1.57 -6.80
N THR A 44 13.42 -1.67 -5.59
CA THR A 44 12.74 -1.28 -4.35
C THR A 44 12.95 0.18 -3.97
N GLY A 45 13.53 1.00 -4.88
CA GLY A 45 13.71 2.44 -4.65
C GLY A 45 12.36 3.16 -4.50
N ARG A 46 12.40 4.36 -3.90
CA ARG A 46 11.20 5.18 -3.62
C ARG A 46 11.39 6.61 -4.14
N VAL A 47 10.29 7.30 -4.39
CA VAL A 47 10.29 8.76 -4.56
C VAL A 47 10.23 9.37 -3.16
N THR A 48 11.26 10.13 -2.76
CA THR A 48 11.35 10.74 -1.43
C THR A 48 11.12 12.25 -1.52
N PHE A 49 10.24 12.77 -0.67
CA PHE A 49 10.02 14.20 -0.48
C PHE A 49 10.66 14.61 0.86
N ASN A 50 11.79 15.35 0.82
CA ASN A 50 12.56 15.76 2.01
C ASN A 50 11.98 16.99 2.71
N GLY A 51 10.73 17.30 2.51
CA GLY A 51 10.02 18.42 3.15
C GLY A 51 8.55 18.09 3.27
N GLY A 52 7.76 19.03 3.75
CA GLY A 52 6.31 18.87 3.76
C GLY A 52 5.77 18.74 2.34
N GLY A 53 5.01 17.69 2.06
CA GLY A 53 4.29 17.49 0.79
C GLY A 53 2.83 17.91 0.92
N LYS A 54 2.28 18.62 -0.08
CA LYS A 54 0.83 18.84 -0.21
C LYS A 54 0.32 17.98 -1.36
N ILE A 55 -0.46 16.95 -1.04
CA ILE A 55 -1.10 16.08 -2.01
C ILE A 55 -2.60 16.34 -1.92
N GLN A 56 -3.22 16.73 -3.04
CA GLN A 56 -4.64 17.07 -3.06
C GLN A 56 -5.51 15.83 -2.99
N GLN A 57 -5.13 14.77 -3.70
CA GLN A 57 -5.81 13.47 -3.68
C GLN A 57 -4.82 12.36 -4.02
N VAL A 58 -4.93 11.24 -3.32
CA VAL A 58 -4.17 10.01 -3.61
C VAL A 58 -5.16 8.90 -3.89
N ALA A 59 -5.02 8.26 -5.05
CA ALA A 59 -5.69 7.00 -5.33
C ALA A 59 -4.75 5.86 -4.93
N GLU A 60 -5.15 5.10 -3.93
CA GLU A 60 -4.41 3.93 -3.49
C GLU A 60 -4.64 2.74 -4.40
N LYS A 61 -3.60 1.96 -4.63
CA LYS A 61 -3.74 0.74 -5.45
C LYS A 61 -4.45 -0.35 -4.67
N VAL A 62 -5.54 -0.84 -5.25
CA VAL A 62 -6.33 -1.97 -4.71
C VAL A 62 -6.05 -3.23 -5.52
N THR A 63 -5.77 -4.34 -4.85
CA THR A 63 -5.88 -5.67 -5.45
C THR A 63 -7.24 -6.26 -5.11
N ILE A 64 -8.03 -6.60 -6.13
CA ILE A 64 -9.31 -7.29 -6.00
C ILE A 64 -9.06 -8.78 -6.24
N ALA A 65 -9.18 -9.58 -5.17
CA ALA A 65 -8.95 -11.02 -5.21
C ALA A 65 -10.28 -11.77 -5.25
N ALA A 66 -10.49 -12.55 -6.32
CA ALA A 66 -11.67 -13.40 -6.47
C ALA A 66 -11.51 -14.76 -5.74
N THR A 67 -10.89 -14.77 -4.58
CA THR A 67 -10.67 -15.95 -3.72
C THR A 67 -11.12 -15.64 -2.30
N GLY A 68 -11.64 -16.63 -1.60
CA GLY A 68 -11.98 -16.52 -0.18
C GLY A 68 -10.73 -16.64 0.71
N THR A 69 -10.73 -15.97 1.84
CA THR A 69 -9.65 -16.09 2.82
C THR A 69 -9.79 -17.38 3.64
N THR A 70 -8.68 -18.03 3.91
CA THR A 70 -8.53 -19.14 4.87
C THR A 70 -7.05 -19.34 5.15
N GLY A 71 -6.68 -19.83 6.34
CA GLY A 71 -5.29 -20.04 6.71
C GLY A 71 -4.45 -18.76 6.60
N VAL A 72 -3.29 -18.82 5.95
CA VAL A 72 -2.42 -17.64 5.77
C VAL A 72 -2.75 -16.90 4.48
N THR A 73 -3.12 -15.63 4.61
CA THR A 73 -3.34 -14.71 3.49
C THR A 73 -2.22 -13.68 3.46
N ASN A 74 -1.44 -13.66 2.37
CA ASN A 74 -0.35 -12.71 2.21
C ASN A 74 -0.85 -11.36 1.73
N PHE A 75 -0.37 -10.31 2.36
CA PHE A 75 -0.54 -8.91 1.96
C PHE A 75 0.81 -8.39 1.45
N ASP A 76 0.93 -8.24 0.14
CA ASP A 76 2.17 -7.85 -0.54
C ASP A 76 2.18 -6.32 -0.76
N VAL A 77 2.84 -5.56 0.15
CA VAL A 77 2.79 -4.08 0.14
C VAL A 77 3.47 -3.42 -1.07
N ILE A 78 4.33 -4.15 -1.79
CA ILE A 78 4.93 -3.66 -3.06
C ILE A 78 3.86 -3.56 -4.16
N THR A 79 2.81 -4.38 -4.08
CA THR A 79 1.80 -4.48 -5.14
C THR A 79 0.52 -3.68 -4.84
N GLN A 80 0.17 -3.48 -3.58
CA GLN A 80 -1.05 -2.77 -3.17
C GLN A 80 -0.93 -2.15 -1.78
N SER A 81 -1.76 -1.14 -1.50
CA SER A 81 -2.06 -0.63 -0.16
C SER A 81 -3.41 -1.14 0.37
N VAL A 82 -4.27 -1.63 -0.53
CA VAL A 82 -5.56 -2.22 -0.18
C VAL A 82 -5.70 -3.59 -0.83
N LEU A 83 -6.09 -4.61 -0.07
CA LEU A 83 -6.40 -5.95 -0.57
C LEU A 83 -7.86 -6.27 -0.24
N TYR A 84 -8.66 -6.58 -1.27
CA TYR A 84 -10.07 -6.91 -1.11
C TYR A 84 -10.38 -8.30 -1.66
N HIS A 85 -10.81 -9.21 -0.78
CA HIS A 85 -11.31 -10.53 -1.11
C HIS A 85 -12.82 -10.47 -1.36
N THR A 86 -13.24 -10.59 -2.63
CA THR A 86 -14.65 -10.51 -3.05
C THR A 86 -15.40 -11.81 -2.85
N THR A 87 -14.70 -12.95 -2.83
CA THR A 87 -15.29 -14.25 -2.48
C THR A 87 -15.29 -14.39 -0.95
N ALA A 88 -16.38 -14.98 -0.43
CA ALA A 88 -16.54 -15.17 1.01
C ALA A 88 -15.39 -15.96 1.64
N ALA A 89 -15.01 -15.57 2.85
CA ALA A 89 -14.07 -16.31 3.66
C ALA A 89 -14.54 -17.76 3.86
N ALA A 90 -13.60 -18.70 3.82
CA ALA A 90 -13.85 -20.12 4.01
C ALA A 90 -13.35 -20.66 5.38
N GLY A 91 -12.69 -19.83 6.16
CA GLY A 91 -12.19 -20.12 7.50
C GLY A 91 -11.55 -18.89 8.12
N ASN A 92 -11.26 -18.97 9.43
CA ASN A 92 -10.45 -17.95 10.09
C ASN A 92 -9.06 -17.89 9.45
N PHE A 93 -8.47 -16.69 9.40
CA PHE A 93 -7.27 -16.45 8.63
C PHE A 93 -6.22 -15.65 9.41
N THR A 94 -4.98 -15.80 8.98
CA THR A 94 -3.85 -14.99 9.40
C THR A 94 -3.54 -13.99 8.29
N VAL A 95 -3.45 -12.70 8.61
CA VAL A 95 -2.89 -11.72 7.68
C VAL A 95 -1.38 -11.71 7.85
N ASN A 96 -0.65 -12.05 6.79
CA ASN A 96 0.81 -12.00 6.74
C ASN A 96 1.26 -10.85 5.86
N VAL A 97 1.77 -9.78 6.46
CA VAL A 97 2.26 -8.59 5.73
C VAL A 97 3.73 -8.78 5.38
N ARG A 98 4.07 -8.55 4.11
CA ARG A 98 5.43 -8.67 3.58
C ARG A 98 5.65 -7.71 2.41
N GLY A 99 6.87 -7.57 1.91
CA GLY A 99 7.14 -6.85 0.66
C GLY A 99 6.42 -7.51 -0.51
N ASP A 100 6.81 -8.74 -0.82
CA ASP A 100 6.19 -9.65 -1.78
C ASP A 100 6.66 -11.11 -1.52
N GLY A 101 6.49 -12.03 -2.50
CA GLY A 101 6.95 -13.41 -2.38
C GLY A 101 8.48 -13.60 -2.25
N SER A 102 9.26 -12.58 -2.57
CA SER A 102 10.73 -12.62 -2.59
C SER A 102 11.37 -11.56 -1.70
N THR A 103 10.61 -10.58 -1.25
CA THR A 103 11.09 -9.41 -0.52
C THR A 103 10.36 -9.29 0.81
N THR A 104 11.09 -9.12 1.89
CA THR A 104 10.53 -8.92 3.22
C THR A 104 10.09 -7.47 3.43
N LEU A 105 9.11 -7.24 4.30
CA LEU A 105 8.75 -5.90 4.77
C LEU A 105 9.96 -5.25 5.47
N ASN A 106 10.73 -6.05 6.20
CA ASN A 106 11.96 -5.60 6.87
C ASN A 106 12.97 -4.97 5.90
N ASN A 107 13.06 -5.45 4.65
CA ASN A 107 14.02 -4.94 3.67
C ASN A 107 13.56 -3.66 2.95
N ILE A 108 12.26 -3.37 2.94
CA ILE A 108 11.72 -2.21 2.22
C ILE A 108 11.36 -1.03 3.12
N MET A 109 11.28 -1.23 4.42
CA MET A 109 11.06 -0.15 5.40
C MET A 109 12.36 0.15 6.15
N ASP A 110 12.61 1.42 6.41
CA ASP A 110 13.65 1.85 7.33
C ASP A 110 13.11 1.99 8.76
N THR A 111 13.98 1.83 9.76
CA THR A 111 13.60 2.06 11.17
C THR A 111 13.10 3.50 11.36
N GLY A 112 11.94 3.65 11.99
CA GLY A 112 11.27 4.95 12.16
C GLY A 112 10.23 5.25 11.06
N GLU A 113 10.05 4.37 10.08
CA GLU A 113 8.99 4.51 9.08
C GLU A 113 7.70 3.81 9.50
N SER A 114 6.59 4.28 8.95
CA SER A 114 5.28 3.65 9.10
C SER A 114 4.57 3.54 7.76
N ILE A 115 3.76 2.49 7.62
CA ILE A 115 2.81 2.32 6.52
C ILE A 115 1.42 2.02 7.07
N THR A 116 0.39 2.38 6.32
CA THR A 116 -1.00 1.98 6.61
C THR A 116 -1.50 1.11 5.48
N ILE A 117 -2.18 0.02 5.83
CA ILE A 117 -2.80 -0.92 4.90
C ILE A 117 -4.27 -1.13 5.25
N ALA A 118 -5.08 -1.50 4.25
CA ALA A 118 -6.46 -1.94 4.47
C ALA A 118 -6.70 -3.32 3.86
N PHE A 119 -7.28 -4.20 4.64
CA PHE A 119 -7.61 -5.57 4.26
C PHE A 119 -9.12 -5.78 4.39
N LEU A 120 -9.79 -6.10 3.28
CA LEU A 120 -11.23 -6.25 3.22
C LEU A 120 -11.59 -7.70 2.90
N VAL A 121 -12.54 -8.24 3.67
CA VAL A 121 -12.98 -9.64 3.57
C VAL A 121 -14.49 -9.71 3.46
N THR A 122 -14.99 -10.38 2.43
CA THR A 122 -16.41 -10.69 2.30
C THR A 122 -16.76 -11.89 3.20
N ASN A 123 -17.87 -11.78 3.93
CA ASN A 123 -18.45 -12.83 4.74
C ASN A 123 -19.88 -13.16 4.29
N THR A 124 -20.29 -14.41 4.45
CA THR A 124 -21.67 -14.89 4.31
C THR A 124 -22.34 -15.09 5.67
N GLY A 125 -23.41 -15.89 5.72
CA GLY A 125 -24.11 -16.23 6.97
C GLY A 125 -23.26 -16.95 8.01
N THR A 126 -22.13 -17.57 7.61
CA THR A 126 -21.11 -18.10 8.51
C THR A 126 -19.90 -17.16 8.43
N PRO A 127 -19.74 -16.20 9.36
CA PRO A 127 -18.66 -15.24 9.29
C PRO A 127 -17.36 -15.81 9.85
N TYR A 128 -16.27 -15.45 9.19
CA TYR A 128 -14.91 -15.73 9.66
C TYR A 128 -14.16 -14.41 9.89
N TYR A 129 -13.08 -14.46 10.67
CA TYR A 129 -12.33 -13.29 11.08
C TYR A 129 -10.82 -13.52 11.07
N GLN A 130 -10.07 -12.46 11.15
CA GLN A 130 -8.64 -12.51 11.32
C GLN A 130 -8.32 -12.97 12.74
N SER A 131 -7.76 -14.18 12.87
CA SER A 131 -7.40 -14.79 14.14
C SER A 131 -5.92 -14.62 14.53
N ALA A 132 -5.08 -14.22 13.57
CA ALA A 132 -3.65 -13.98 13.81
C ALA A 132 -3.10 -12.94 12.82
N PHE A 133 -1.98 -12.33 13.19
CA PHE A 133 -1.25 -11.38 12.36
C PHE A 133 0.24 -11.70 12.37
N THR A 134 0.86 -11.68 11.20
CA THR A 134 2.30 -11.92 11.05
C THR A 134 2.93 -10.86 10.15
N ILE A 135 4.20 -10.58 10.36
CA ILE A 135 5.03 -9.79 9.44
C ILE A 135 6.21 -10.66 9.04
N ASP A 136 6.42 -10.82 7.73
CA ASP A 136 7.45 -11.68 7.15
C ASP A 136 7.43 -13.12 7.73
N GLY A 137 6.21 -13.63 8.04
CA GLY A 137 6.00 -14.94 8.64
C GLY A 137 6.19 -15.00 10.17
N SER A 138 6.70 -13.93 10.79
CA SER A 138 6.90 -13.85 12.25
C SER A 138 5.66 -13.28 12.94
N SER A 139 5.23 -13.91 14.04
CA SER A 139 4.04 -13.47 14.79
C SER A 139 4.25 -12.08 15.39
N VAL A 140 3.26 -11.20 15.21
CA VAL A 140 3.18 -9.88 15.83
C VAL A 140 1.78 -9.74 16.43
N THR A 141 1.68 -9.21 17.64
CA THR A 141 0.39 -8.93 18.28
C THR A 141 0.02 -7.46 18.01
N PRO A 142 -1.04 -7.20 17.21
CA PRO A 142 -1.50 -5.83 17.03
C PRO A 142 -2.13 -5.26 18.30
N GLU A 143 -1.96 -3.96 18.51
CA GLU A 143 -2.67 -3.20 19.53
C GLU A 143 -3.98 -2.68 18.95
N TYR A 144 -5.11 -3.23 19.38
CA TYR A 144 -6.41 -2.91 18.81
C TYR A 144 -7.03 -1.66 19.45
N SER A 145 -7.69 -0.83 18.64
CA SER A 145 -8.51 0.26 19.12
C SER A 145 -9.61 -0.29 20.08
N GLY A 146 -9.66 0.24 21.30
CA GLY A 146 -10.53 -0.28 22.34
C GLY A 146 -9.96 -1.48 23.11
N GLY A 147 -8.71 -1.90 22.82
CA GLY A 147 -7.97 -2.91 23.60
C GLY A 147 -8.45 -4.35 23.43
N THR A 148 -9.32 -4.63 22.45
CA THR A 148 -9.88 -5.99 22.25
C THR A 148 -9.69 -6.45 20.82
N ALA A 149 -9.03 -7.61 20.65
CA ALA A 149 -8.90 -8.24 19.35
C ALA A 149 -10.25 -8.72 18.79
N PRO A 150 -10.44 -8.76 17.47
CA PRO A 150 -11.61 -9.39 16.86
C PRO A 150 -11.76 -10.85 17.33
N SER A 151 -12.97 -11.24 17.71
CA SER A 151 -13.30 -12.62 18.11
C SER A 151 -14.33 -13.28 17.19
N SER A 152 -14.91 -12.52 16.26
CA SER A 152 -15.84 -12.99 15.24
C SER A 152 -15.84 -12.02 14.06
N GLY A 153 -16.25 -12.50 12.89
CA GLY A 153 -16.61 -11.65 11.76
C GLY A 153 -18.08 -11.22 11.81
N ASN A 154 -18.48 -10.35 10.88
CA ASN A 154 -19.86 -9.92 10.71
C ASN A 154 -20.52 -10.72 9.58
N ALA A 155 -21.67 -11.33 9.87
CA ALA A 155 -22.40 -12.13 8.90
C ALA A 155 -22.97 -11.28 7.76
N ASN A 156 -22.91 -11.79 6.51
CA ASN A 156 -23.43 -11.16 5.30
C ASN A 156 -22.94 -9.73 5.08
N SER A 157 -21.66 -9.49 5.35
CA SER A 157 -21.04 -8.17 5.28
C SER A 157 -19.63 -8.23 4.69
N ILE A 158 -19.00 -7.07 4.57
CA ILE A 158 -17.58 -6.93 4.29
C ILE A 158 -16.93 -6.39 5.57
N ASP A 159 -16.04 -7.19 6.14
CA ASP A 159 -15.21 -6.75 7.28
C ASP A 159 -13.97 -6.04 6.75
N THR A 160 -13.65 -4.92 7.38
CA THR A 160 -12.47 -4.13 7.06
C THR A 160 -11.51 -4.10 8.24
N TYR A 161 -10.27 -4.49 7.98
CA TYR A 161 -9.15 -4.41 8.92
C TYR A 161 -8.18 -3.35 8.41
N SER A 162 -7.91 -2.33 9.22
CA SER A 162 -6.91 -1.31 8.92
C SER A 162 -5.79 -1.38 9.94
N TYR A 163 -4.54 -1.40 9.45
CA TYR A 163 -3.35 -1.50 10.29
C TYR A 163 -2.38 -0.38 9.97
N THR A 164 -1.87 0.27 11.01
CA THR A 164 -0.67 1.09 10.93
C THR A 164 0.50 0.28 11.44
N ILE A 165 1.50 0.05 10.61
CA ILE A 165 2.67 -0.76 10.91
C ILE A 165 3.86 0.18 11.02
N ILE A 166 4.54 0.17 12.15
CA ILE A 166 5.73 1.00 12.43
C ILE A 166 6.93 0.07 12.56
N LYS A 167 7.99 0.33 11.79
CA LYS A 167 9.24 -0.39 11.97
C LYS A 167 10.07 0.27 13.08
N THR A 168 10.27 -0.46 14.19
CA THR A 168 10.96 0.04 15.38
C THR A 168 12.41 -0.42 15.47
N GLY A 169 12.82 -1.39 14.64
CA GLY A 169 14.18 -1.90 14.57
C GLY A 169 14.35 -2.99 13.51
N SER A 170 15.50 -3.66 13.49
CA SER A 170 15.72 -4.78 12.57
C SER A 170 14.76 -5.93 12.89
N ALA A 171 13.91 -6.28 11.92
CA ALA A 171 12.83 -7.28 12.05
C ALA A 171 11.92 -7.03 13.28
N ALA A 172 11.83 -5.78 13.76
CA ALA A 172 10.99 -5.38 14.89
C ALA A 172 9.93 -4.38 14.43
N PHE A 173 8.66 -4.68 14.75
CA PHE A 173 7.51 -3.90 14.34
C PHE A 173 6.51 -3.73 15.48
N THR A 174 5.83 -2.58 15.49
CA THR A 174 4.62 -2.31 16.28
C THR A 174 3.45 -2.13 15.32
N VAL A 175 2.31 -2.70 15.66
CA VAL A 175 1.11 -2.68 14.80
C VAL A 175 -0.09 -2.20 15.60
#